data_99162dc9f6143e0940a47014ae18bbd2
#
_entry.id   99162dc9f6143e0940a47014ae18bbd2
#
_cell.length_a   1.000
_cell.length_b   1.000
_cell.length_c   1.000
_cell.angle_alpha   90.00
_cell.angle_beta   90.00
_cell.angle_gamma   90.00
#
_symmetry.space_group_name_H-M   'P 1'
#
loop_
_entity.id
_entity.type
_entity.pdbx_description
1 polymer ?
#
loop_
_entity_poly.entity_id
_entity_poly.type
_entity_poly.pdbx_seq_one_letter_code
_entity_poly.pdbx_strand_id
1 'polypeptide(L)'
;MKPHLHKVKRIFDYTDKSEYDFILNQSERSQPIPQSYYTKFLRSLKQEDFAYYPNTKNFKEKICNFYNVKPENLFLSDGSDIGIKSIFETFTTCGNIVTSEPSFPMYKVYSSLYNCQYKGIHYDKDTRQLSIEHMLKFVDDETQLIILANPNSPIGDYKTIDEIKPLLDTGIPVLIDEAYIEFSDKESFIKYIDDYPNLIITRTFSKAFGAAGCRVGMTFSNPHYIENISKFRQMYEISGVSMKYCEFLLDNHHIVEKYINDVVEERKKILTLMKDFSILNSEANWIHFNTHDDNLKTKQILDKHKVLVKYCKIHPYGKRENWCRITIQPGLSEQEFFKELLNELS
;
A
#
# COMPACT_ATOMS: atom_id res chain seq x y z
N MET A 1 -31.24 6.59 -6.73
CA MET A 1 -29.94 5.88 -6.73
C MET A 1 -29.19 6.23 -8.02
N LYS A 2 -27.90 6.50 -7.96
CA LYS A 2 -27.09 6.79 -9.16
C LYS A 2 -27.05 5.55 -10.07
N PRO A 3 -27.37 5.66 -11.38
CA PRO A 3 -27.57 4.50 -12.27
C PRO A 3 -26.34 3.57 -12.38
N HIS A 4 -25.14 4.10 -12.33
CA HIS A 4 -23.89 3.33 -12.47
C HIS A 4 -23.54 2.46 -11.25
N LEU A 5 -24.16 2.69 -10.07
CA LEU A 5 -23.81 1.95 -8.85
C LEU A 5 -24.07 0.44 -8.96
N HIS A 6 -24.96 0.00 -9.86
CA HIS A 6 -25.15 -1.45 -10.11
C HIS A 6 -23.90 -2.15 -10.69
N LYS A 7 -22.97 -1.39 -11.28
CA LYS A 7 -21.70 -1.91 -11.83
C LYS A 7 -20.61 -2.04 -10.79
N VAL A 8 -20.76 -1.39 -9.62
CA VAL A 8 -19.76 -1.37 -8.57
C VAL A 8 -19.70 -2.72 -7.87
N LYS A 9 -18.57 -3.41 -7.99
CA LYS A 9 -18.29 -4.65 -7.26
C LYS A 9 -17.33 -4.35 -6.12
N ARG A 10 -17.84 -4.36 -4.88
CA ARG A 10 -16.99 -4.19 -3.68
C ARG A 10 -16.21 -5.46 -3.40
N ILE A 11 -15.00 -5.28 -2.89
CA ILE A 11 -14.16 -6.35 -2.37
C ILE A 11 -14.42 -6.40 -0.87
N PHE A 12 -14.74 -7.60 -0.37
CA PHE A 12 -14.92 -7.86 1.05
C PHE A 12 -13.96 -8.97 1.46
N ASP A 13 -13.33 -8.79 2.60
CA ASP A 13 -12.50 -9.81 3.23
C ASP A 13 -12.99 -9.98 4.68
N TYR A 14 -13.64 -11.09 4.93
CA TYR A 14 -14.18 -11.48 6.22
C TYR A 14 -13.47 -12.72 6.77
N THR A 15 -12.23 -12.96 6.37
CA THR A 15 -11.45 -14.09 6.86
C THR A 15 -11.29 -13.99 8.38
N ASP A 16 -11.73 -15.02 9.08
CA ASP A 16 -11.47 -15.16 10.50
C ASP A 16 -9.99 -15.50 10.71
N LYS A 17 -9.25 -14.50 11.17
CA LYS A 17 -7.80 -14.63 11.40
C LYS A 17 -7.46 -15.44 12.64
N SER A 18 -8.40 -15.71 13.53
CA SER A 18 -8.17 -16.46 14.79
C SER A 18 -7.85 -17.94 14.57
N GLU A 19 -8.17 -18.48 13.38
CA GLU A 19 -7.89 -19.86 13.01
C GLU A 19 -6.44 -20.09 12.55
N TYR A 20 -5.65 -19.02 12.37
CA TYR A 20 -4.31 -19.07 11.78
C TYR A 20 -3.24 -18.66 12.78
N ASP A 21 -2.14 -19.41 12.76
CA ASP A 21 -0.94 -19.11 13.56
C ASP A 21 -0.05 -18.07 12.90
N PHE A 22 -0.09 -18.02 11.55
CA PHE A 22 0.63 -17.02 10.74
C PHE A 22 -0.32 -16.29 9.78
N ILE A 23 -0.47 -14.98 9.96
CA ILE A 23 -1.33 -14.12 9.13
C ILE A 23 -0.47 -13.33 8.15
N LEU A 24 -0.32 -13.84 6.91
CA LEU A 24 0.63 -13.33 5.92
C LEU A 24 -0.02 -12.93 4.59
N ASN A 25 -1.33 -12.63 4.59
CA ASN A 25 -2.13 -12.38 3.37
C ASN A 25 -2.30 -10.92 2.97
N GLN A 26 -2.22 -9.97 3.92
CA GLN A 26 -2.60 -8.56 3.68
C GLN A 26 -1.45 -7.56 3.80
N SER A 27 -0.20 -8.04 3.85
CA SER A 27 0.99 -7.19 3.99
C SER A 27 0.92 -6.28 5.23
N GLU A 28 0.28 -6.75 6.29
CA GLU A 28 0.27 -6.12 7.61
C GLU A 28 1.56 -6.45 8.35
N ARG A 29 1.87 -5.69 9.39
CA ARG A 29 2.90 -6.08 10.34
C ARG A 29 2.38 -7.28 11.15
N SER A 30 2.97 -8.44 10.95
CA SER A 30 2.57 -9.69 11.64
C SER A 30 3.22 -9.84 13.02
N GLN A 31 4.36 -9.17 13.26
CA GLN A 31 4.98 -9.13 14.58
C GLN A 31 4.50 -7.93 15.39
N PRO A 32 4.03 -8.14 16.65
CA PRO A 32 3.69 -7.04 17.53
C PRO A 32 4.92 -6.18 17.86
N ILE A 33 4.68 -4.94 18.27
CA ILE A 33 5.75 -4.11 18.87
C ILE A 33 6.21 -4.76 20.19
N PRO A 34 7.45 -4.50 20.64
CA PRO A 34 7.94 -5.06 21.90
C PRO A 34 6.99 -4.74 23.06
N GLN A 35 6.72 -5.71 23.93
CA GLN A 35 5.74 -5.62 25.02
C GLN A 35 5.97 -4.42 25.94
N SER A 36 7.22 -4.02 26.16
CA SER A 36 7.55 -2.84 26.97
C SER A 36 7.02 -1.54 26.36
N TYR A 37 7.10 -1.37 25.02
CA TYR A 37 6.56 -0.23 24.30
C TYR A 37 5.04 -0.25 24.27
N TYR A 38 4.43 -1.43 24.05
CA TYR A 38 2.99 -1.57 24.10
C TYR A 38 2.43 -1.17 25.48
N THR A 39 3.06 -1.67 26.56
CA THR A 39 2.69 -1.30 27.92
C THR A 39 2.89 0.19 28.19
N LYS A 40 3.99 0.78 27.70
CA LYS A 40 4.24 2.24 27.82
C LYS A 40 3.14 3.03 27.11
N PHE A 41 2.75 2.62 25.90
CA PHE A 41 1.65 3.26 25.18
C PHE A 41 0.33 3.19 25.96
N LEU A 42 -0.08 1.99 26.41
CA LEU A 42 -1.33 1.82 27.15
C LEU A 42 -1.40 2.69 28.42
N ARG A 43 -0.28 2.83 29.14
CA ARG A 43 -0.18 3.70 30.32
C ARG A 43 -0.22 5.19 30.00
N SER A 44 0.04 5.58 28.78
CA SER A 44 -0.02 6.99 28.35
C SER A 44 -1.42 7.45 27.97
N LEU A 45 -2.36 6.50 27.75
CA LEU A 45 -3.73 6.84 27.40
C LEU A 45 -4.50 7.43 28.58
N LYS A 46 -5.34 8.42 28.29
CA LYS A 46 -6.22 9.09 29.23
C LYS A 46 -7.68 8.86 28.81
N GLN A 47 -8.60 9.05 29.74
CA GLN A 47 -10.03 8.93 29.46
C GLN A 47 -10.48 9.93 28.38
N GLU A 48 -9.88 11.11 28.34
CA GLU A 48 -10.16 12.15 27.35
C GLU A 48 -9.84 11.71 25.91
N ASP A 49 -8.85 10.83 25.71
CA ASP A 49 -8.48 10.30 24.39
C ASP A 49 -9.61 9.45 23.77
N PHE A 50 -10.52 8.95 24.61
CA PHE A 50 -11.71 8.18 24.20
C PHE A 50 -12.97 9.05 24.15
N ALA A 51 -13.09 10.05 25.05
CA ALA A 51 -14.34 10.76 25.29
C ALA A 51 -14.50 12.02 24.44
N TYR A 52 -13.40 12.66 24.05
CA TYR A 52 -13.43 13.94 23.33
C TYR A 52 -13.08 13.77 21.85
N TYR A 53 -13.64 14.63 21.02
CA TYR A 53 -13.21 14.77 19.64
C TYR A 53 -11.74 15.15 19.56
N PRO A 54 -10.92 14.49 18.72
CA PRO A 54 -9.49 14.74 18.68
C PRO A 54 -9.16 16.09 18.05
N ASN A 55 -8.15 16.77 18.61
CA ASN A 55 -7.50 17.89 17.95
C ASN A 55 -6.27 17.40 17.21
N THR A 56 -6.34 17.37 15.89
CA THR A 56 -5.29 16.81 15.03
C THR A 56 -4.13 17.77 14.76
N LYS A 57 -4.14 19.01 15.29
CA LYS A 57 -3.14 20.04 14.98
C LYS A 57 -1.72 19.59 15.30
N ASN A 58 -1.46 19.19 16.55
CA ASN A 58 -0.13 18.76 16.98
C ASN A 58 0.34 17.50 16.24
N PHE A 59 -0.58 16.57 15.97
CA PHE A 59 -0.28 15.36 15.21
C PHE A 59 0.11 15.71 13.77
N LYS A 60 -0.63 16.60 13.14
CA LYS A 60 -0.32 17.11 11.80
C LYS A 60 1.07 17.77 11.77
N GLU A 61 1.37 18.64 12.72
CA GLU A 61 2.69 19.28 12.85
C GLU A 61 3.81 18.24 13.03
N LYS A 62 3.59 17.21 13.85
CA LYS A 62 4.56 16.12 14.06
C LYS A 62 4.84 15.34 12.78
N ILE A 63 3.81 14.99 12.00
CA ILE A 63 3.96 14.34 10.70
C ILE A 63 4.71 15.25 9.73
N CYS A 64 4.36 16.54 9.67
CA CYS A 64 5.01 17.49 8.79
C CYS A 64 6.52 17.63 9.11
N ASN A 65 6.87 17.69 10.38
CA ASN A 65 8.27 17.70 10.81
C ASN A 65 9.00 16.39 10.45
N PHE A 66 8.32 15.23 10.58
CA PHE A 66 8.90 13.95 10.26
C PHE A 66 9.20 13.79 8.76
N TYR A 67 8.32 14.28 7.88
CA TYR A 67 8.49 14.20 6.43
C TYR A 67 9.10 15.47 5.82
N ASN A 68 9.46 16.47 6.63
CA ASN A 68 10.01 17.77 6.21
C ASN A 68 9.13 18.47 5.16
N VAL A 69 7.83 18.58 5.46
CA VAL A 69 6.83 19.29 4.64
C VAL A 69 6.08 20.32 5.48
N LYS A 70 5.37 21.24 4.83
CA LYS A 70 4.55 22.22 5.52
C LYS A 70 3.15 21.67 5.84
N PRO A 71 2.46 22.18 6.87
CA PRO A 71 1.10 21.73 7.21
C PRO A 71 0.09 21.85 6.06
N GLU A 72 0.21 22.85 5.20
CA GLU A 72 -0.63 23.04 4.02
C GLU A 72 -0.41 22.00 2.92
N ASN A 73 0.69 21.24 2.98
CA ASN A 73 0.98 20.13 2.06
C ASN A 73 0.39 18.77 2.51
N LEU A 74 -0.29 18.71 3.66
CA LEU A 74 -0.74 17.45 4.26
C LEU A 74 -2.26 17.42 4.46
N PHE A 75 -2.89 16.36 3.94
CA PHE A 75 -4.25 15.93 4.28
C PHE A 75 -4.20 14.59 5.02
N LEU A 76 -4.90 14.51 6.16
CA LEU A 76 -5.07 13.28 6.95
C LEU A 76 -6.39 12.60 6.61
N SER A 77 -6.40 11.26 6.64
CA SER A 77 -7.59 10.46 6.30
C SER A 77 -7.66 9.15 7.10
N ASP A 78 -8.85 8.53 7.12
CA ASP A 78 -9.09 7.22 7.72
C ASP A 78 -8.46 6.10 6.84
N GLY A 79 -7.13 5.98 6.93
CA GLY A 79 -6.27 5.20 6.05
C GLY A 79 -6.05 5.85 4.69
N SER A 80 -4.97 5.46 3.99
CA SER A 80 -4.69 5.96 2.63
C SER A 80 -5.81 5.62 1.63
N ASP A 81 -6.59 4.56 1.88
CA ASP A 81 -7.75 4.19 1.05
C ASP A 81 -8.78 5.31 0.96
N ILE A 82 -9.10 5.97 2.08
CA ILE A 82 -10.00 7.14 2.09
C ILE A 82 -9.32 8.37 1.47
N GLY A 83 -8.01 8.53 1.64
CA GLY A 83 -7.24 9.56 0.93
C GLY A 83 -7.36 9.39 -0.59
N ILE A 84 -7.15 8.18 -1.10
CA ILE A 84 -7.33 7.84 -2.52
C ILE A 84 -8.77 8.10 -2.98
N LYS A 85 -9.77 7.71 -2.18
CA LYS A 85 -11.18 7.99 -2.47
C LYS A 85 -11.44 9.49 -2.61
N SER A 86 -10.91 10.32 -1.71
CA SER A 86 -11.07 11.78 -1.76
C SER A 86 -10.37 12.39 -2.99
N ILE A 87 -9.25 11.81 -3.44
CA ILE A 87 -8.59 12.19 -4.70
C ILE A 87 -9.52 11.90 -5.90
N PHE A 88 -10.15 10.73 -5.96
CA PHE A 88 -11.15 10.46 -6.99
C PHE A 88 -12.33 11.45 -6.93
N GLU A 89 -12.83 11.75 -5.73
CA GLU A 89 -13.91 12.74 -5.54
C GLU A 89 -13.52 14.14 -6.03
N THR A 90 -12.25 14.50 -5.90
CA THR A 90 -11.74 15.82 -6.27
C THR A 90 -11.51 15.95 -7.77
N PHE A 91 -10.92 14.95 -8.40
CA PHE A 91 -10.36 15.09 -9.75
C PHE A 91 -11.15 14.35 -10.83
N THR A 92 -12.14 13.52 -10.48
CA THR A 92 -12.83 12.70 -11.49
C THR A 92 -14.32 13.01 -11.62
N THR A 93 -14.77 13.12 -12.90
CA THR A 93 -16.18 13.39 -13.28
C THR A 93 -16.54 12.64 -14.56
N CYS A 94 -16.71 11.34 -14.52
CA CYS A 94 -17.09 10.51 -15.68
C CYS A 94 -16.08 10.38 -16.83
N GLY A 95 -14.87 10.91 -16.72
CA GLY A 95 -13.79 10.70 -17.68
C GLY A 95 -13.11 9.33 -17.54
N ASN A 96 -11.82 9.27 -17.73
CA ASN A 96 -11.06 8.05 -17.52
C ASN A 96 -9.88 8.25 -16.55
N ILE A 97 -9.42 7.14 -16.00
CA ILE A 97 -8.16 7.07 -15.28
C ILE A 97 -7.22 6.08 -15.97
N VAL A 98 -5.92 6.36 -15.91
CA VAL A 98 -4.86 5.49 -16.43
C VAL A 98 -4.04 4.96 -15.25
N THR A 99 -3.84 3.65 -15.17
CA THR A 99 -3.07 3.01 -14.09
C THR A 99 -2.40 1.72 -14.58
N SER A 100 -1.46 1.17 -13.81
CA SER A 100 -0.92 -0.17 -14.07
C SER A 100 -1.94 -1.27 -13.75
N GLU A 101 -1.87 -2.39 -14.48
CA GLU A 101 -2.66 -3.59 -14.22
C GLU A 101 -1.72 -4.82 -14.25
N PRO A 102 -1.60 -5.62 -13.16
CA PRO A 102 -2.34 -5.49 -11.91
C PRO A 102 -1.81 -4.37 -11.02
N SER A 103 -2.71 -3.84 -10.17
CA SER A 103 -2.38 -2.87 -9.13
C SER A 103 -3.35 -3.00 -7.95
N PHE A 104 -3.39 -2.02 -7.05
CA PHE A 104 -4.31 -2.04 -5.91
C PHE A 104 -5.77 -2.07 -6.39
N PRO A 105 -6.56 -3.10 -6.03
CA PRO A 105 -7.88 -3.33 -6.63
C PRO A 105 -8.89 -2.20 -6.40
N MET A 106 -8.67 -1.37 -5.37
CA MET A 106 -9.59 -0.27 -5.06
C MET A 106 -9.56 0.83 -6.11
N TYR A 107 -8.51 0.99 -6.91
CA TYR A 107 -8.53 1.94 -8.03
C TYR A 107 -9.66 1.61 -9.02
N LYS A 108 -9.84 0.33 -9.34
CA LYS A 108 -10.94 -0.14 -10.21
C LYS A 108 -12.32 0.01 -9.56
N VAL A 109 -12.39 -0.22 -8.25
CA VAL A 109 -13.63 -0.02 -7.47
C VAL A 109 -14.02 1.46 -7.48
N TYR A 110 -13.06 2.36 -7.22
CA TYR A 110 -13.33 3.81 -7.22
C TYR A 110 -13.64 4.33 -8.61
N SER A 111 -12.95 3.86 -9.66
CA SER A 111 -13.33 4.21 -11.04
C SER A 111 -14.80 3.89 -11.32
N SER A 112 -15.24 2.69 -10.95
CA SER A 112 -16.65 2.30 -11.10
C SER A 112 -17.58 3.13 -10.21
N LEU A 113 -17.16 3.48 -8.99
CA LEU A 113 -17.96 4.26 -8.04
C LEU A 113 -18.20 5.69 -8.52
N TYR A 114 -17.20 6.29 -9.17
CA TYR A 114 -17.27 7.65 -9.72
C TYR A 114 -17.63 7.68 -11.21
N ASN A 115 -18.05 6.52 -11.77
CA ASN A 115 -18.45 6.37 -13.17
C ASN A 115 -17.35 6.75 -14.17
N CYS A 116 -16.09 6.52 -13.81
CA CYS A 116 -14.93 6.72 -14.67
C CYS A 116 -14.58 5.44 -15.42
N GLN A 117 -14.09 5.59 -16.65
CA GLN A 117 -13.49 4.47 -17.37
C GLN A 117 -12.14 4.11 -16.74
N TYR A 118 -11.95 2.83 -16.44
CA TYR A 118 -10.69 2.29 -15.95
C TYR A 118 -9.83 1.82 -17.12
N LYS A 119 -8.66 2.46 -17.33
CA LYS A 119 -7.65 2.06 -18.31
C LYS A 119 -6.46 1.42 -17.58
N GLY A 120 -6.52 0.11 -17.37
CA GLY A 120 -5.44 -0.67 -16.78
C GLY A 120 -4.40 -1.05 -17.84
N ILE A 121 -3.17 -0.62 -17.67
CA ILE A 121 -2.06 -0.86 -18.59
C ILE A 121 -1.26 -2.05 -18.08
N HIS A 122 -1.26 -3.13 -18.86
CA HIS A 122 -0.59 -4.37 -18.48
C HIS A 122 0.93 -4.23 -18.58
N TYR A 123 1.60 -4.89 -17.65
CA TYR A 123 3.03 -5.13 -17.74
C TYR A 123 3.34 -5.95 -19.01
N ASP A 124 4.47 -5.67 -19.60
CA ASP A 124 4.95 -6.48 -20.72
C ASP A 124 5.24 -7.91 -20.23
N LYS A 125 4.67 -8.91 -20.93
CA LYS A 125 4.70 -10.32 -20.52
C LYS A 125 6.09 -10.97 -20.66
N ASP A 126 6.95 -10.41 -21.50
CA ASP A 126 8.26 -10.97 -21.80
C ASP A 126 9.36 -10.29 -20.96
N THR A 127 9.33 -8.96 -20.89
CA THR A 127 10.29 -8.17 -20.07
C THR A 127 9.87 -8.05 -18.60
N ARG A 128 8.59 -8.28 -18.29
CA ARG A 128 7.99 -8.10 -16.95
C ARG A 128 8.08 -6.66 -16.43
N GLN A 129 8.15 -5.70 -17.35
CA GLN A 129 8.30 -4.28 -17.06
C GLN A 129 7.01 -3.52 -17.38
N LEU A 130 6.69 -2.51 -16.56
CA LEU A 130 5.70 -1.50 -16.90
C LEU A 130 6.38 -0.43 -17.75
N SER A 131 5.91 -0.23 -18.97
CA SER A 131 6.38 0.84 -19.84
C SER A 131 5.57 2.12 -19.62
N ILE A 132 6.21 3.16 -19.12
CA ILE A 132 5.61 4.50 -18.97
C ILE A 132 5.27 5.10 -20.33
N GLU A 133 6.13 4.91 -21.33
CA GLU A 133 5.86 5.33 -22.71
C GLU A 133 4.59 4.66 -23.27
N HIS A 134 4.40 3.38 -22.97
CA HIS A 134 3.17 2.68 -23.34
C HIS A 134 1.94 3.23 -22.61
N MET A 135 2.05 3.55 -21.33
CA MET A 135 0.96 4.16 -20.55
C MET A 135 0.55 5.52 -21.17
N LEU A 136 1.49 6.35 -21.61
CA LEU A 136 1.20 7.63 -22.22
C LEU A 136 0.31 7.52 -23.47
N LYS A 137 0.38 6.43 -24.23
CA LYS A 137 -0.48 6.20 -25.41
C LYS A 137 -1.98 6.05 -25.06
N PHE A 138 -2.29 5.81 -23.79
CA PHE A 138 -3.65 5.71 -23.28
C PHE A 138 -4.15 6.97 -22.59
N VAL A 139 -3.27 7.94 -22.40
CA VAL A 139 -3.63 9.27 -21.90
C VAL A 139 -4.23 10.07 -23.05
N ASP A 140 -5.43 10.64 -22.83
CA ASP A 140 -6.18 11.44 -23.80
C ASP A 140 -6.89 12.60 -23.09
N ASP A 141 -7.65 13.39 -23.84
CA ASP A 141 -8.35 14.59 -23.34
C ASP A 141 -9.41 14.27 -22.25
N GLU A 142 -9.85 13.03 -22.16
CA GLU A 142 -10.78 12.55 -21.13
C GLU A 142 -10.07 12.04 -19.88
N THR A 143 -8.73 11.95 -19.88
CA THR A 143 -7.95 11.45 -18.75
C THR A 143 -7.91 12.49 -17.63
N GLN A 144 -8.43 12.10 -16.47
CA GLN A 144 -8.58 13.00 -15.32
C GLN A 144 -7.65 12.68 -14.16
N LEU A 145 -7.10 11.45 -14.14
CA LEU A 145 -6.18 11.01 -13.09
C LEU A 145 -5.28 9.89 -13.61
N ILE A 146 -4.00 9.97 -13.32
CA ILE A 146 -3.02 8.90 -13.54
C ILE A 146 -2.62 8.34 -12.18
N ILE A 147 -2.56 7.02 -12.02
CA ILE A 147 -2.29 6.38 -10.73
C ILE A 147 -1.19 5.34 -10.88
N LEU A 148 -0.19 5.41 -10.00
CA LEU A 148 0.83 4.37 -9.83
C LEU A 148 1.01 4.06 -8.34
N ALA A 149 0.92 2.80 -7.96
CA ALA A 149 1.46 2.36 -6.69
C ALA A 149 2.98 2.18 -6.84
N ASN A 150 3.77 2.68 -5.90
CA ASN A 150 5.22 2.69 -6.02
C ASN A 150 5.91 2.53 -4.64
N PRO A 151 6.32 1.32 -4.27
CA PRO A 151 6.28 0.04 -5.01
C PRO A 151 4.87 -0.48 -5.31
N ASN A 152 4.69 -1.09 -6.51
CA ASN A 152 3.38 -1.55 -6.94
C ASN A 152 2.96 -2.86 -6.26
N SER A 153 1.76 -2.92 -5.77
CA SER A 153 1.14 -4.15 -5.24
C SER A 153 0.20 -4.75 -6.32
N PRO A 154 0.40 -6.01 -6.76
CA PRO A 154 1.16 -7.08 -6.09
C PRO A 154 2.57 -7.33 -6.62
N ILE A 155 3.04 -6.58 -7.62
CA ILE A 155 4.32 -6.86 -8.31
C ILE A 155 5.52 -6.62 -7.39
N GLY A 156 5.60 -5.46 -6.76
CA GLY A 156 6.70 -5.04 -5.91
C GLY A 156 7.76 -4.20 -6.62
N ASP A 157 7.58 -3.87 -7.89
CA ASP A 157 8.50 -3.02 -8.64
C ASP A 157 8.42 -1.54 -8.23
N TYR A 158 9.49 -0.83 -8.48
CA TYR A 158 9.61 0.60 -8.20
C TYR A 158 9.99 1.35 -9.48
N LYS A 159 9.41 2.52 -9.67
CA LYS A 159 9.73 3.48 -10.73
C LYS A 159 10.39 4.71 -10.14
N THR A 160 11.47 5.17 -10.77
CA THR A 160 12.17 6.41 -10.39
C THR A 160 11.39 7.65 -10.84
N ILE A 161 11.75 8.81 -10.27
CA ILE A 161 11.14 10.09 -10.70
C ILE A 161 11.40 10.37 -12.17
N ASP A 162 12.57 10.05 -12.68
CA ASP A 162 12.93 10.25 -14.09
C ASP A 162 12.09 9.37 -15.01
N GLU A 163 11.80 8.12 -14.61
CA GLU A 163 10.92 7.23 -15.37
C GLU A 163 9.48 7.78 -15.45
N ILE A 164 8.94 8.33 -14.34
CA ILE A 164 7.55 8.82 -14.30
C ILE A 164 7.39 10.28 -14.74
N LYS A 165 8.49 11.01 -14.89
CA LYS A 165 8.48 12.42 -15.33
C LYS A 165 7.60 12.67 -16.57
N PRO A 166 7.61 11.82 -17.61
CA PRO A 166 6.73 12.02 -18.76
C PRO A 166 5.23 12.01 -18.43
N LEU A 167 4.80 11.32 -17.34
CA LEU A 167 3.42 11.39 -16.85
C LEU A 167 3.14 12.72 -16.14
N LEU A 168 4.12 13.22 -15.37
CA LEU A 168 4.02 14.51 -14.70
C LEU A 168 3.97 15.68 -15.70
N ASP A 169 4.72 15.57 -16.79
CA ASP A 169 4.77 16.59 -17.86
C ASP A 169 3.44 16.72 -18.62
N THR A 170 2.49 15.79 -18.46
CA THR A 170 1.13 15.91 -19.02
C THR A 170 0.30 17.00 -18.35
N GLY A 171 0.66 17.43 -17.14
CA GLY A 171 -0.14 18.34 -16.31
C GLY A 171 -1.39 17.72 -15.68
N ILE A 172 -1.73 16.47 -16.02
CA ILE A 172 -2.84 15.72 -15.40
C ILE A 172 -2.43 15.35 -13.96
N PRO A 173 -3.34 15.36 -12.97
CA PRO A 173 -3.04 14.87 -11.62
C PRO A 173 -2.45 13.46 -11.65
N VAL A 174 -1.28 13.28 -11.02
CA VAL A 174 -0.58 11.99 -10.90
C VAL A 174 -0.54 11.58 -9.43
N LEU A 175 -1.26 10.51 -9.09
CA LEU A 175 -1.22 9.89 -7.77
C LEU A 175 -0.15 8.80 -7.74
N ILE A 176 0.81 8.96 -6.84
CA ILE A 176 1.78 7.93 -6.48
C ILE A 176 1.41 7.37 -5.09
N ASP A 177 1.01 6.12 -5.04
CA ASP A 177 0.66 5.45 -3.79
C ASP A 177 1.91 4.76 -3.21
N GLU A 178 2.49 5.38 -2.20
CA GLU A 178 3.71 4.95 -1.52
C GLU A 178 3.42 4.12 -0.25
N ALA A 179 2.38 3.32 -0.23
CA ALA A 179 2.00 2.55 0.96
C ALA A 179 3.10 1.58 1.47
N TYR A 180 4.12 1.27 0.67
CA TYR A 180 5.17 0.29 0.97
C TYR A 180 6.59 0.83 0.85
N ILE A 181 6.78 2.11 0.56
CA ILE A 181 8.09 2.69 0.25
C ILE A 181 9.09 2.56 1.41
N GLU A 182 8.63 2.50 2.66
CA GLU A 182 9.52 2.34 3.82
C GLU A 182 10.33 1.02 3.80
N PHE A 183 9.87 0.00 3.07
CA PHE A 183 10.58 -1.27 2.92
C PHE A 183 11.61 -1.28 1.79
N SER A 184 11.74 -0.17 1.08
CA SER A 184 12.68 0.02 -0.02
C SER A 184 13.83 0.94 0.38
N ASP A 185 14.98 0.78 -0.26
CA ASP A 185 16.09 1.73 -0.19
C ASP A 185 15.92 2.89 -1.20
N LYS A 186 14.82 2.89 -1.94
CA LYS A 186 14.50 3.90 -2.94
C LYS A 186 13.94 5.17 -2.30
N GLU A 187 14.03 6.26 -3.02
CA GLU A 187 13.57 7.55 -2.56
C GLU A 187 12.03 7.68 -2.56
N SER A 188 11.51 8.43 -1.59
CA SER A 188 10.11 8.87 -1.61
C SER A 188 9.95 10.10 -2.50
N PHE A 189 8.82 10.17 -3.20
CA PHE A 189 8.51 11.32 -4.05
C PHE A 189 7.92 12.51 -3.30
N ILE A 190 7.71 12.41 -1.98
CA ILE A 190 7.28 13.54 -1.16
C ILE A 190 8.19 14.77 -1.35
N LYS A 191 9.48 14.57 -1.54
CA LYS A 191 10.44 15.68 -1.74
C LYS A 191 10.21 16.49 -3.03
N TYR A 192 9.43 15.96 -3.98
CA TYR A 192 9.17 16.60 -5.28
C TYR A 192 7.81 17.29 -5.40
N ILE A 193 7.01 17.34 -4.31
CA ILE A 193 5.66 17.93 -4.36
C ILE A 193 5.65 19.44 -4.64
N ASP A 194 6.76 20.13 -4.37
CA ASP A 194 6.93 21.55 -4.70
C ASP A 194 7.44 21.74 -6.14
N ASP A 195 8.09 20.72 -6.73
CA ASP A 195 8.61 20.78 -8.11
C ASP A 195 7.54 20.45 -9.16
N TYR A 196 6.59 19.56 -8.81
CA TYR A 196 5.53 19.10 -9.70
C TYR A 196 4.15 19.41 -9.12
N PRO A 197 3.48 20.47 -9.61
CA PRO A 197 2.19 20.92 -9.03
C PRO A 197 1.04 19.93 -9.21
N ASN A 198 1.18 18.92 -10.07
CA ASN A 198 0.21 17.86 -10.30
C ASN A 198 0.56 16.54 -9.62
N LEU A 199 1.60 16.50 -8.77
CA LEU A 199 2.00 15.31 -8.02
C LEU A 199 1.23 15.19 -6.70
N ILE A 200 0.67 14.01 -6.47
CA ILE A 200 -0.03 13.64 -5.23
C ILE A 200 0.59 12.36 -4.71
N ILE A 201 0.93 12.32 -3.41
CA ILE A 201 1.51 11.14 -2.77
C ILE A 201 0.58 10.65 -1.68
N THR A 202 0.30 9.35 -1.61
CA THR A 202 -0.37 8.74 -0.45
C THR A 202 0.58 7.87 0.35
N ARG A 203 0.48 7.94 1.69
CA ARG A 203 1.24 7.16 2.67
C ARG A 203 0.30 6.62 3.75
N THR A 204 0.76 5.63 4.50
CA THR A 204 -0.09 5.00 5.52
C THR A 204 0.70 4.52 6.73
N PHE A 205 0.09 4.60 7.91
CA PHE A 205 0.60 3.93 9.11
C PHE A 205 0.29 2.42 9.13
N SER A 206 -0.47 1.91 8.16
CA SER A 206 -0.96 0.53 8.17
C SER A 206 0.11 -0.54 7.91
N LYS A 207 1.23 -0.19 7.25
CA LYS A 207 2.22 -1.16 6.76
C LYS A 207 3.49 -1.14 7.62
N ALA A 208 4.47 -0.36 7.31
CA ALA A 208 5.75 -0.30 8.03
C ALA A 208 5.59 0.07 9.50
N PHE A 209 4.73 1.02 9.81
CA PHE A 209 4.44 1.41 11.20
C PHE A 209 3.64 0.35 11.99
N GLY A 210 2.98 -0.59 11.30
CA GLY A 210 2.23 -1.67 11.96
C GLY A 210 0.94 -1.23 12.65
N ALA A 211 0.33 -0.16 12.18
CA ALA A 211 -0.89 0.40 12.75
C ALA A 211 -2.12 0.25 11.82
N ALA A 212 -2.25 -0.91 11.16
CA ALA A 212 -3.35 -1.16 10.23
C ALA A 212 -4.74 -0.98 10.86
N GLY A 213 -4.90 -1.42 12.11
CA GLY A 213 -6.15 -1.27 12.88
C GLY A 213 -6.46 0.17 13.29
N CYS A 214 -5.47 1.07 13.30
CA CYS A 214 -5.66 2.49 13.64
C CYS A 214 -6.27 3.30 12.51
N ARG A 215 -6.22 2.80 11.27
CA ARG A 215 -6.79 3.50 10.10
C ARG A 215 -6.29 4.94 9.95
N VAL A 216 -4.97 5.17 9.87
CA VAL A 216 -4.40 6.50 9.65
C VAL A 216 -3.63 6.53 8.34
N GLY A 217 -4.04 7.42 7.45
CA GLY A 217 -3.44 7.71 6.16
C GLY A 217 -3.06 9.17 6.00
N MET A 218 -2.15 9.41 5.07
CA MET A 218 -1.60 10.73 4.76
C MET A 218 -1.63 10.91 3.25
N THR A 219 -2.01 12.12 2.82
CA THR A 219 -1.88 12.55 1.42
C THR A 219 -1.04 13.82 1.40
N PHE A 220 -0.01 13.84 0.55
CA PHE A 220 0.89 14.96 0.37
C PHE A 220 0.78 15.50 -1.05
N SER A 221 0.72 16.81 -1.20
CA SER A 221 0.73 17.49 -2.48
C SER A 221 0.98 19.00 -2.28
N ASN A 222 0.94 19.76 -3.36
CA ASN A 222 0.93 21.22 -3.24
C ASN A 222 -0.31 21.74 -2.48
N PRO A 223 -0.25 22.93 -1.89
CA PRO A 223 -1.34 23.46 -1.05
C PRO A 223 -2.69 23.57 -1.78
N HIS A 224 -2.68 23.92 -3.07
CA HIS A 224 -3.91 24.04 -3.86
C HIS A 224 -4.65 22.69 -3.99
N TYR A 225 -3.91 21.60 -4.25
CA TYR A 225 -4.51 20.27 -4.32
C TYR A 225 -5.00 19.79 -2.96
N ILE A 226 -4.20 20.00 -1.90
CA ILE A 226 -4.59 19.63 -0.54
C ILE A 226 -5.83 20.38 -0.08
N GLU A 227 -5.96 21.68 -0.38
CA GLU A 227 -7.17 22.45 -0.08
C GLU A 227 -8.41 21.81 -0.75
N ASN A 228 -8.32 21.46 -2.04
CA ASN A 228 -9.43 20.88 -2.77
C ASN A 228 -9.78 19.46 -2.29
N ILE A 229 -8.79 18.59 -2.07
CA ILE A 229 -8.99 17.23 -1.53
C ILE A 229 -9.64 17.32 -0.15
N SER A 230 -9.23 18.27 0.68
CA SER A 230 -9.74 18.43 2.03
C SER A 230 -11.21 18.85 2.12
N LYS A 231 -11.83 19.32 1.03
CA LYS A 231 -13.27 19.63 0.97
C LYS A 231 -14.15 18.37 1.10
N PHE A 232 -13.59 17.20 0.79
CA PHE A 232 -14.29 15.91 0.90
C PHE A 232 -14.04 15.18 2.24
N ARG A 233 -13.32 15.83 3.17
CA ARG A 233 -13.04 15.24 4.48
C ARG A 233 -14.29 15.11 5.34
N GLN A 234 -14.28 14.14 6.23
CA GLN A 234 -15.21 14.10 7.36
C GLN A 234 -14.80 15.17 8.40
N MET A 235 -15.74 15.56 9.26
CA MET A 235 -15.47 16.55 10.29
C MET A 235 -14.37 16.10 11.28
N TYR A 236 -14.35 14.78 11.59
CA TYR A 236 -13.36 14.12 12.46
C TYR A 236 -12.94 12.81 11.81
N GLU A 237 -11.89 12.86 11.03
CA GLU A 237 -11.44 11.74 10.18
C GLU A 237 -10.63 10.67 10.92
N ILE A 238 -10.05 11.00 12.08
CA ILE A 238 -9.17 10.09 12.84
C ILE A 238 -9.64 10.03 14.29
N SER A 239 -9.69 8.83 14.87
CA SER A 239 -10.01 8.67 16.28
C SER A 239 -8.87 9.14 17.20
N GLY A 240 -9.20 9.62 18.42
CA GLY A 240 -8.22 10.10 19.38
C GLY A 240 -7.19 9.04 19.74
N VAL A 241 -7.62 7.80 19.98
CA VAL A 241 -6.73 6.68 20.32
C VAL A 241 -5.82 6.30 19.15
N SER A 242 -6.34 6.28 17.91
CA SER A 242 -5.53 6.02 16.72
C SER A 242 -4.46 7.08 16.52
N MET A 243 -4.83 8.35 16.69
CA MET A 243 -3.90 9.48 16.63
C MET A 243 -2.78 9.33 17.65
N LYS A 244 -3.13 9.05 18.92
CA LYS A 244 -2.16 8.84 20.02
C LYS A 244 -1.20 7.69 19.75
N TYR A 245 -1.69 6.59 19.18
CA TYR A 245 -0.83 5.47 18.84
C TYR A 245 0.15 5.83 17.71
N CYS A 246 -0.31 6.52 16.68
CA CYS A 246 0.56 6.98 15.60
C CYS A 246 1.58 8.02 16.08
N GLU A 247 1.21 8.95 16.95
CA GLU A 247 2.14 9.86 17.63
C GLU A 247 3.21 9.09 18.40
N PHE A 248 2.78 8.08 19.17
CA PHE A 248 3.71 7.25 19.94
C PHE A 248 4.71 6.51 19.05
N LEU A 249 4.27 6.00 17.88
CA LEU A 249 5.16 5.34 16.91
C LEU A 249 6.16 6.31 16.29
N LEU A 250 5.76 7.55 15.99
CA LEU A 250 6.67 8.60 15.52
C LEU A 250 7.71 8.96 16.60
N ASP A 251 7.30 9.10 17.85
CA ASP A 251 8.20 9.41 18.99
C ASP A 251 9.17 8.27 19.31
N ASN A 252 8.83 7.05 18.94
CA ASN A 252 9.65 5.86 19.16
C ASN A 252 10.01 5.20 17.81
N HIS A 253 10.30 6.00 16.77
CA HIS A 253 10.47 5.55 15.40
C HIS A 253 11.55 4.47 15.24
N HIS A 254 12.57 4.45 16.10
CA HIS A 254 13.61 3.43 16.10
C HIS A 254 13.09 1.98 16.18
N ILE A 255 11.91 1.75 16.82
CA ILE A 255 11.28 0.41 16.83
C ILE A 255 10.61 0.07 15.50
N VAL A 256 10.20 1.08 14.75
CA VAL A 256 9.66 0.93 13.38
C VAL A 256 10.81 0.67 12.42
N GLU A 257 11.89 1.46 12.49
CA GLU A 257 13.09 1.27 11.68
C GLU A 257 13.71 -0.10 11.87
N LYS A 258 13.82 -0.55 13.13
CA LYS A 258 14.30 -1.90 13.41
C LYS A 258 13.47 -2.96 12.69
N TYR A 259 12.14 -2.88 12.78
CA TYR A 259 11.24 -3.81 12.11
C TYR A 259 11.40 -3.76 10.58
N ILE A 260 11.50 -2.57 9.99
CA ILE A 260 11.72 -2.37 8.56
C ILE A 260 13.01 -3.06 8.13
N ASN A 261 14.12 -2.82 8.85
CA ASN A 261 15.42 -3.40 8.56
C ASN A 261 15.39 -4.92 8.67
N ASP A 262 14.77 -5.46 9.73
CA ASP A 262 14.63 -6.90 9.93
C ASP A 262 13.82 -7.55 8.77
N VAL A 263 12.77 -6.90 8.26
CA VAL A 263 11.97 -7.37 7.10
C VAL A 263 12.78 -7.29 5.81
N VAL A 264 13.52 -6.22 5.59
CA VAL A 264 14.35 -6.04 4.38
C VAL A 264 15.46 -7.09 4.33
N GLU A 265 16.14 -7.34 5.44
CA GLU A 265 17.16 -8.38 5.52
C GLU A 265 16.57 -9.79 5.33
N GLU A 266 15.42 -10.06 5.92
CA GLU A 266 14.72 -11.33 5.72
C GLU A 266 14.29 -11.51 4.25
N ARG A 267 13.84 -10.44 3.60
CA ARG A 267 13.50 -10.45 2.16
C ARG A 267 14.72 -10.84 1.32
N LYS A 268 15.87 -10.21 1.55
CA LYS A 268 17.12 -10.52 0.84
C LYS A 268 17.54 -11.98 1.02
N LYS A 269 17.43 -12.48 2.27
CA LYS A 269 17.73 -13.88 2.61
C LYS A 269 16.80 -14.83 1.85
N ILE A 270 15.49 -14.57 1.85
CA ILE A 270 14.49 -15.39 1.14
C ILE A 270 14.73 -15.36 -0.37
N LEU A 271 14.96 -14.20 -0.97
CA LEU A 271 15.27 -14.09 -2.40
C LEU A 271 16.52 -14.89 -2.79
N THR A 272 17.52 -14.95 -1.91
CA THR A 272 18.72 -15.78 -2.12
C THR A 272 18.39 -17.28 -2.04
N LEU A 273 17.59 -17.69 -1.05
CA LEU A 273 17.15 -19.09 -0.89
C LEU A 273 16.27 -19.56 -2.07
N MET A 274 15.51 -18.66 -2.64
CA MET A 274 14.56 -18.93 -3.74
C MET A 274 15.09 -18.49 -5.11
N LYS A 275 16.40 -18.29 -5.28
CA LYS A 275 16.99 -17.78 -6.54
C LYS A 275 16.71 -18.64 -7.76
N ASP A 276 16.53 -19.95 -7.57
CA ASP A 276 16.27 -20.94 -8.64
C ASP A 276 14.75 -21.13 -8.90
N PHE A 277 13.90 -20.41 -8.14
CA PHE A 277 12.45 -20.44 -8.29
C PHE A 277 11.93 -19.28 -9.16
N SER A 278 10.73 -19.47 -9.74
CA SER A 278 10.04 -18.37 -10.41
C SER A 278 9.45 -17.41 -9.38
N ILE A 279 10.23 -16.41 -8.98
CA ILE A 279 9.88 -15.41 -7.97
C ILE A 279 9.98 -14.00 -8.56
N LEU A 280 9.14 -13.07 -8.08
CA LEU A 280 9.25 -11.65 -8.40
C LEU A 280 10.14 -10.94 -7.39
N ASN A 281 11.07 -10.12 -7.87
CA ASN A 281 11.77 -9.18 -7.01
C ASN A 281 10.79 -8.14 -6.49
N SER A 282 10.84 -7.87 -5.20
CA SER A 282 9.94 -6.94 -4.54
C SER A 282 10.70 -5.91 -3.72
N GLU A 283 10.33 -4.65 -3.86
CA GLU A 283 10.78 -3.55 -3.00
C GLU A 283 9.85 -3.35 -1.79
N ALA A 284 8.84 -4.22 -1.63
CA ALA A 284 7.87 -4.15 -0.54
C ALA A 284 8.09 -5.25 0.52
N ASN A 285 7.13 -5.45 1.42
CA ASN A 285 7.21 -6.42 2.51
C ASN A 285 6.58 -7.78 2.17
N TRP A 286 6.70 -8.24 0.94
CA TRP A 286 6.25 -9.57 0.52
C TRP A 286 7.17 -10.18 -0.52
N ILE A 287 7.06 -11.50 -0.66
CA ILE A 287 7.51 -12.25 -1.82
C ILE A 287 6.30 -12.73 -2.61
N HIS A 288 6.46 -12.86 -3.92
CA HIS A 288 5.45 -13.35 -4.83
C HIS A 288 6.09 -14.36 -5.77
N PHE A 289 5.69 -15.62 -5.67
CA PHE A 289 6.31 -16.72 -6.38
C PHE A 289 5.30 -17.63 -7.05
N ASN A 290 5.72 -18.31 -8.13
CA ASN A 290 4.93 -19.29 -8.85
C ASN A 290 4.92 -20.60 -8.06
N THR A 291 3.75 -21.19 -7.88
CA THR A 291 3.53 -22.47 -7.20
C THR A 291 3.35 -23.63 -8.19
N HIS A 292 3.62 -23.40 -9.47
CA HIS A 292 3.39 -24.34 -10.56
C HIS A 292 1.91 -24.75 -10.73
N ASP A 293 1.60 -26.01 -11.09
CA ASP A 293 0.36 -26.38 -11.79
C ASP A 293 -0.97 -26.08 -11.09
N ASP A 294 -1.10 -26.22 -9.76
CA ASP A 294 -2.42 -26.10 -9.11
C ASP A 294 -2.45 -25.47 -7.71
N ASN A 295 -1.34 -25.05 -7.16
CA ASN A 295 -1.20 -24.62 -5.74
C ASN A 295 -1.52 -25.71 -4.70
N LEU A 296 -1.84 -26.94 -5.11
CA LEU A 296 -2.41 -27.92 -4.19
C LEU A 296 -1.44 -28.30 -3.08
N LYS A 297 -0.19 -28.61 -3.42
CA LYS A 297 0.84 -28.99 -2.46
C LYS A 297 1.23 -27.80 -1.58
N THR A 298 1.47 -26.61 -2.19
CA THR A 298 1.70 -25.38 -1.46
C THR A 298 0.59 -25.11 -0.46
N LYS A 299 -0.67 -25.29 -0.88
CA LYS A 299 -1.83 -25.07 -0.01
C LYS A 299 -1.87 -26.10 1.13
N GLN A 300 -1.62 -27.38 0.86
CA GLN A 300 -1.59 -28.43 1.89
C GLN A 300 -0.54 -28.15 2.97
N ILE A 301 0.67 -27.71 2.60
CA ILE A 301 1.71 -27.32 3.55
C ILE A 301 1.25 -26.14 4.39
N LEU A 302 0.77 -25.07 3.75
CA LEU A 302 0.38 -23.85 4.46
C LEU A 302 -0.85 -24.08 5.37
N ASP A 303 -1.84 -24.86 4.93
CA ASP A 303 -3.01 -25.21 5.73
C ASP A 303 -2.62 -26.08 6.96
N LYS A 304 -1.70 -27.07 6.75
CA LYS A 304 -1.15 -27.91 7.85
C LYS A 304 -0.54 -27.08 8.97
N HIS A 305 0.15 -25.99 8.61
CA HIS A 305 0.81 -25.09 9.55
C HIS A 305 -0.03 -23.85 9.89
N LYS A 306 -1.30 -23.83 9.50
CA LYS A 306 -2.23 -22.70 9.72
C LYS A 306 -1.68 -21.35 9.27
N VAL A 307 -1.13 -21.32 8.04
CA VAL A 307 -0.56 -20.11 7.43
C VAL A 307 -1.55 -19.50 6.45
N LEU A 308 -2.00 -18.29 6.73
CA LEU A 308 -2.87 -17.53 5.84
C LEU A 308 -2.06 -16.69 4.86
N VAL A 309 -2.19 -16.98 3.55
CA VAL A 309 -1.49 -16.27 2.47
C VAL A 309 -2.47 -15.77 1.40
N LYS A 310 -1.97 -15.04 0.41
CA LYS A 310 -2.74 -14.60 -0.75
C LYS A 310 -2.43 -15.45 -1.98
N TYR A 311 -3.41 -16.24 -2.44
CA TYR A 311 -3.32 -16.93 -3.72
C TYR A 311 -3.83 -16.06 -4.86
N CYS A 312 -3.10 -16.02 -5.96
CA CYS A 312 -3.46 -15.31 -7.18
C CYS A 312 -3.57 -16.30 -8.33
N LYS A 313 -4.77 -16.45 -8.90
CA LYS A 313 -5.03 -17.37 -10.04
C LYS A 313 -4.64 -16.80 -11.40
N ILE A 314 -4.25 -15.55 -11.46
CA ILE A 314 -3.86 -14.84 -12.65
C ILE A 314 -2.45 -14.35 -12.44
N HIS A 315 -1.57 -14.77 -13.35
CA HIS A 315 -0.22 -14.23 -13.40
C HIS A 315 -0.28 -12.71 -13.46
N PRO A 316 0.55 -12.00 -12.70
CA PRO A 316 0.65 -10.53 -12.79
C PRO A 316 0.85 -10.00 -14.21
N TYR A 317 1.34 -10.84 -15.14
CA TYR A 317 1.62 -10.53 -16.53
C TYR A 317 0.65 -11.16 -17.54
N GLY A 318 -0.58 -11.50 -17.10
CA GLY A 318 -1.67 -11.88 -18.02
C GLY A 318 -1.78 -13.35 -18.39
N LYS A 319 -0.88 -14.21 -17.89
CA LYS A 319 -1.01 -15.68 -18.07
C LYS A 319 -1.81 -16.29 -16.91
N ARG A 320 -2.55 -17.37 -17.17
CA ARG A 320 -3.14 -18.17 -16.09
C ARG A 320 -2.04 -19.05 -15.49
N GLU A 321 -1.56 -18.65 -14.36
CA GLU A 321 -0.58 -19.34 -13.54
C GLU A 321 -0.98 -19.22 -12.08
N ASN A 322 -0.49 -20.15 -11.27
CA ASN A 322 -0.79 -20.15 -9.84
C ASN A 322 0.34 -19.47 -9.09
N TRP A 323 0.02 -18.35 -8.49
CA TRP A 323 0.98 -17.54 -7.72
C TRP A 323 0.56 -17.41 -6.27
N CYS A 324 1.55 -17.44 -5.38
CA CYS A 324 1.37 -17.21 -3.96
C CYS A 324 2.14 -15.96 -3.53
N ARG A 325 1.47 -15.05 -2.82
CA ARG A 325 2.10 -13.91 -2.19
C ARG A 325 2.11 -14.11 -0.69
N ILE A 326 3.30 -14.07 -0.10
CA ILE A 326 3.53 -14.20 1.35
C ILE A 326 4.11 -12.89 1.88
N THR A 327 3.47 -12.32 2.90
CA THR A 327 4.01 -11.19 3.66
C THR A 327 5.26 -11.63 4.42
N ILE A 328 6.33 -10.89 4.30
CA ILE A 328 7.58 -11.15 5.01
C ILE A 328 7.46 -10.66 6.44
N GLN A 329 7.86 -11.51 7.37
CA GLN A 329 8.10 -11.17 8.76
C GLN A 329 9.53 -11.59 9.13
N PRO A 330 10.17 -10.94 10.10
CA PRO A 330 11.48 -11.35 10.58
C PRO A 330 11.50 -12.83 11.02
N GLY A 331 12.49 -13.60 10.55
CA GLY A 331 12.63 -15.03 10.86
C GLY A 331 11.69 -15.96 10.08
N LEU A 332 11.05 -15.48 9.00
CA LEU A 332 10.15 -16.27 8.17
C LEU A 332 10.86 -17.48 7.53
N SER A 333 12.08 -17.29 7.03
CA SER A 333 12.89 -18.35 6.39
C SER A 333 13.29 -19.47 7.35
N GLU A 334 13.20 -19.25 8.65
CA GLU A 334 13.54 -20.24 9.70
C GLU A 334 12.33 -21.06 10.13
N GLN A 335 11.12 -20.65 9.75
CA GLN A 335 9.88 -21.36 10.08
C GLN A 335 9.84 -22.73 9.39
N GLU A 336 9.30 -23.73 10.10
CA GLU A 336 9.20 -25.10 9.60
C GLU A 336 8.41 -25.19 8.29
N PHE A 337 7.27 -24.52 8.23
CA PHE A 337 6.45 -24.50 7.01
C PHE A 337 7.18 -23.90 5.79
N PHE A 338 8.05 -22.90 6.02
CA PHE A 338 8.80 -22.27 4.93
C PHE A 338 9.90 -23.18 4.40
N LYS A 339 10.56 -23.94 5.30
CA LYS A 339 11.56 -24.96 4.93
C LYS A 339 10.89 -26.11 4.19
N GLU A 340 9.72 -26.58 4.64
CA GLU A 340 8.93 -27.61 3.97
C GLU A 340 8.49 -27.12 2.57
N LEU A 341 8.06 -25.86 2.46
CA LEU A 341 7.69 -25.23 1.19
C LEU A 341 8.86 -25.17 0.20
N LEU A 342 10.05 -24.77 0.65
CA LEU A 342 11.25 -24.75 -0.19
C LEU A 342 11.60 -26.15 -0.72
N ASN A 343 11.53 -27.17 0.12
CA ASN A 343 11.82 -28.55 -0.27
C ASN A 343 10.82 -29.08 -1.29
N GLU A 344 9.55 -28.70 -1.19
CA GLU A 344 8.51 -29.17 -2.14
C GLU A 344 8.58 -28.44 -3.48
N LEU A 345 9.00 -27.19 -3.50
CA LEU A 345 9.14 -26.40 -4.73
C LEU A 345 10.49 -26.61 -5.44
N SER A 346 11.47 -27.28 -4.79
CA SER A 346 12.77 -27.67 -5.37
C SER A 346 12.63 -28.87 -6.27
#